data_ba3faa92da392273fe9405999254be8d
#
_entry.id   ba3faa92da392273fe9405999254be8d
#
_cell.length_a   1.000
_cell.length_b   1.000
_cell.length_c   1.000
_cell.angle_alpha   90.00
_cell.angle_beta   90.00
_cell.angle_gamma   90.00
#
_symmetry.space_group_name_H-M   'P 1'
#
loop_
_entity.id
_entity.type
_entity.pdbx_description
1 polymer ?
#
loop_
_entity_poly.entity_id
_entity_poly.type
_entity_poly.pdbx_seq_one_letter_code
_entity_poly.pdbx_strand_id
1 'polypeptide(L)'
;MGGFTLGSYIDLTSGMWRRSAVDIDLRWFSNLFMVRRSRIRQFLAFNYTQGWNRLQGNDESIRFTHVNGLQALKEHITGTNRMIINTETVIFTPYQPLGFRIALFGFADFGLLGYSPNIFKNEFYTSFGLGVRLRNERLVFNTIQIRLGLALGKPGLVESDFFRISNSTRLEQYRYRPTRPEIVGFE
;
A
#
# COMPACT_ATOMS: atom_id res chain seq x y z
N MET A 1 13.53 -3.89 4.10
CA MET A 1 13.52 -4.23 2.67
C MET A 1 13.27 -2.98 1.88
N GLY A 2 13.95 -2.78 0.76
CA GLY A 2 13.74 -1.65 -0.12
C GLY A 2 13.92 -2.07 -1.58
N GLY A 3 13.21 -1.42 -2.48
CA GLY A 3 13.31 -1.61 -3.92
C GLY A 3 13.39 -0.26 -4.62
N PHE A 4 14.16 -0.22 -5.68
CA PHE A 4 14.25 0.93 -6.57
C PHE A 4 14.03 0.44 -7.99
N THR A 5 13.11 1.08 -8.70
CA THR A 5 12.83 0.76 -10.10
C THR A 5 12.90 2.03 -10.92
N LEU A 6 13.66 1.99 -12.00
CA LEU A 6 13.75 3.05 -13.00
C LEU A 6 13.24 2.51 -14.32
N GLY A 7 12.24 3.17 -14.89
CA GLY A 7 11.71 2.83 -16.20
C GLY A 7 11.63 4.05 -17.11
N SER A 8 12.03 3.90 -18.36
CA SER A 8 11.81 4.91 -19.38
C SER A 8 11.57 4.27 -20.74
N TYR A 9 10.76 4.93 -21.58
CA TYR A 9 10.51 4.53 -22.94
C TYR A 9 10.96 5.64 -23.90
N ILE A 10 11.62 5.24 -25.00
CA ILE A 10 11.96 6.13 -26.09
C ILE A 10 10.98 5.86 -27.24
N ASP A 11 10.27 6.89 -27.65
CA ASP A 11 9.43 6.81 -28.86
C ASP A 11 10.35 6.89 -30.09
N LEU A 12 10.50 5.77 -30.79
CA LEU A 12 11.36 5.64 -31.98
C LEU A 12 10.88 6.49 -33.15
N THR A 13 9.60 6.88 -33.19
CA THR A 13 9.03 7.68 -34.27
C THR A 13 9.35 9.16 -34.13
N SER A 14 9.39 9.67 -32.93
CA SER A 14 9.63 11.08 -32.64
C SER A 14 11.01 11.37 -32.01
N GLY A 15 11.76 10.32 -31.65
CA GLY A 15 13.06 10.44 -30.95
C GLY A 15 12.95 11.07 -29.56
N MET A 16 11.73 11.25 -29.05
CA MET A 16 11.50 11.88 -27.76
C MET A 16 11.49 10.86 -26.63
N TRP A 17 12.11 11.23 -25.52
CA TRP A 17 11.95 10.50 -24.27
C TRP A 17 10.53 10.66 -23.74
N ARG A 18 9.78 9.60 -23.74
CA ARG A 18 8.42 9.53 -23.20
C ARG A 18 8.34 8.53 -22.07
N ARG A 19 7.34 8.73 -21.16
CA ARG A 19 6.97 7.78 -20.11
C ARG A 19 8.09 7.41 -19.13
N SER A 20 8.94 8.35 -18.78
CA SER A 20 9.94 8.11 -17.76
C SER A 20 9.31 8.06 -16.38
N ALA A 21 9.70 7.12 -15.54
CA ALA A 21 9.26 7.00 -14.18
C ALA A 21 10.37 6.51 -13.25
N VAL A 22 10.35 7.02 -12.03
CA VAL A 22 11.15 6.53 -10.91
C VAL A 22 10.19 6.06 -9.83
N ASP A 23 10.40 4.85 -9.35
CA ASP A 23 9.66 4.28 -8.22
C ASP A 23 10.62 3.85 -7.12
N ILE A 24 10.33 4.29 -5.89
CA ILE A 24 11.10 3.96 -4.69
C ILE A 24 10.12 3.32 -3.70
N ASP A 25 10.38 2.07 -3.33
CA ASP A 25 9.60 1.33 -2.33
C ASP A 25 10.50 0.94 -1.17
N LEU A 26 10.23 1.48 0.00
CA LEU A 26 10.95 1.18 1.23
C LEU A 26 9.98 0.59 2.24
N ARG A 27 10.30 -0.59 2.77
CA ARG A 27 9.49 -1.28 3.77
C ARG A 27 10.33 -1.66 4.96
N TRP A 28 9.83 -1.32 6.12
CA TRP A 28 10.45 -1.62 7.38
C TRP A 28 9.44 -2.21 8.35
N PHE A 29 9.89 -3.10 9.20
CA PHE A 29 9.12 -3.60 10.32
C PHE A 29 10.02 -3.75 11.56
N SER A 30 9.45 -3.47 12.72
CA SER A 30 10.16 -3.58 13.98
C SER A 30 10.37 -5.04 14.40
N ASN A 31 11.28 -5.24 15.34
CA ASN A 31 11.30 -6.47 16.11
C ASN A 31 9.95 -6.66 16.84
N LEU A 32 9.75 -7.87 17.31
CA LEU A 32 8.55 -8.21 18.06
C LEU A 32 8.74 -7.77 19.53
N PHE A 33 8.02 -6.74 19.94
CA PHE A 33 8.04 -6.26 21.34
C PHE A 33 7.02 -7.02 22.15
N MET A 34 7.45 -7.51 23.32
CA MET A 34 6.54 -8.17 24.27
C MET A 34 6.04 -7.14 25.28
N VAL A 35 4.71 -6.99 25.35
CA VAL A 35 4.04 -6.15 26.34
C VAL A 35 3.04 -7.02 27.11
N ARG A 36 3.38 -7.34 28.37
CA ARG A 36 2.65 -8.31 29.18
C ARG A 36 2.56 -9.68 28.48
N ARG A 37 1.34 -10.09 28.08
CA ARG A 37 1.06 -11.35 27.39
C ARG A 37 0.88 -11.20 25.89
N SER A 38 0.89 -9.97 25.38
CA SER A 38 0.71 -9.66 23.96
C SER A 38 2.05 -9.33 23.31
N ARG A 39 2.14 -9.54 22.01
CA ARG A 39 3.31 -9.17 21.20
C ARG A 39 2.91 -8.08 20.22
N ILE A 40 3.72 -7.04 20.12
CA ILE A 40 3.44 -5.87 19.27
C ILE A 40 4.50 -5.79 18.18
N ARG A 41 4.08 -5.48 16.95
CA ARG A 41 4.97 -5.19 15.83
C ARG A 41 4.48 -3.96 15.10
N GLN A 42 5.41 -3.10 14.75
CA GLN A 42 5.18 -1.93 13.93
C GLN A 42 5.64 -2.20 12.50
N PHE A 43 4.81 -1.81 11.53
CA PHE A 43 5.13 -1.82 10.10
C PHE A 43 5.13 -0.38 9.59
N LEU A 44 6.08 -0.07 8.73
CA LEU A 44 6.20 1.20 8.05
C LEU A 44 6.53 0.93 6.59
N ALA A 45 5.81 1.57 5.69
CA ALA A 45 6.11 1.54 4.27
C ALA A 45 6.14 2.97 3.73
N PHE A 46 7.11 3.23 2.88
CA PHE A 46 7.23 4.46 2.12
C PHE A 46 7.28 4.10 0.64
N ASN A 47 6.42 4.70 -0.15
CA ASN A 47 6.44 4.56 -1.60
C ASN A 47 6.43 5.96 -2.22
N TYR A 48 7.37 6.18 -3.15
CA TYR A 48 7.46 7.40 -3.92
C TYR A 48 7.54 7.03 -5.40
N THR A 49 6.62 7.58 -6.20
CA THR A 49 6.62 7.37 -7.64
C THR A 49 6.52 8.74 -8.30
N GLN A 50 7.46 9.05 -9.18
CA GLN A 50 7.44 10.25 -10.00
C GLN A 50 7.51 9.90 -11.47
N GLY A 51 6.58 10.44 -12.24
CA GLY A 51 6.53 10.30 -13.68
C GLY A 51 6.81 11.62 -14.39
N TRP A 52 7.56 11.55 -15.50
CA TRP A 52 7.84 12.68 -16.40
C TRP A 52 7.36 12.36 -17.81
N ASN A 53 6.95 13.38 -18.53
CA ASN A 53 6.50 13.28 -19.93
C ASN A 53 5.41 12.22 -20.14
N ARG A 54 4.49 12.09 -19.18
CA ARG A 54 3.34 11.21 -19.25
C ARG A 54 2.14 11.94 -19.84
N LEU A 55 1.41 11.26 -20.71
CA LEU A 55 0.12 11.75 -21.20
C LEU A 55 -0.90 11.64 -20.05
N GLN A 56 -1.74 12.67 -19.93
CA GLN A 56 -2.87 12.66 -19.01
C GLN A 56 -3.97 11.74 -19.55
N GLY A 57 -3.80 10.44 -19.36
CA GLY A 57 -4.74 9.42 -19.79
C GLY A 57 -4.82 8.29 -18.78
N ASN A 58 -5.91 7.51 -18.83
CA ASN A 58 -6.17 6.42 -17.87
C ASN A 58 -5.05 5.36 -17.81
N ASP A 59 -4.35 5.14 -18.90
CA ASP A 59 -3.35 4.07 -19.01
C ASP A 59 -1.99 4.43 -18.41
N GLU A 60 -1.69 5.73 -18.26
CA GLU A 60 -0.40 6.20 -17.76
C GLU A 60 -0.49 6.81 -16.35
N SER A 61 -1.68 6.89 -15.79
CA SER A 61 -1.89 7.49 -14.48
C SER A 61 -1.55 6.50 -13.34
N ILE A 62 -0.86 7.03 -12.34
CA ILE A 62 -0.62 6.34 -11.08
C ILE A 62 -1.91 6.40 -10.26
N ARG A 63 -2.29 5.29 -9.64
CA ARG A 63 -3.53 5.19 -8.87
C ARG A 63 -3.26 4.98 -7.39
N PHE A 64 -4.02 5.63 -6.54
CA PHE A 64 -4.21 5.17 -5.17
C PHE A 64 -5.19 4.01 -5.18
N THR A 65 -4.79 2.89 -4.61
CA THR A 65 -5.66 1.74 -4.39
C THR A 65 -5.64 1.40 -2.90
N HIS A 66 -6.60 0.63 -2.44
CA HIS A 66 -6.61 0.14 -1.06
C HIS A 66 -5.42 -0.79 -0.72
N VAL A 67 -4.76 -1.36 -1.71
CA VAL A 67 -3.59 -2.24 -1.54
C VAL A 67 -2.30 -1.44 -1.54
N ASN A 68 -2.11 -0.56 -2.55
CA ASN A 68 -0.89 0.23 -2.76
C ASN A 68 -1.14 1.73 -2.56
N GLY A 69 -1.97 2.09 -1.61
CA GLY A 69 -2.36 3.48 -1.35
C GLY A 69 -2.89 3.65 0.06
N LEU A 70 -4.06 4.26 0.15
CA LEU A 70 -4.77 4.51 1.39
C LEU A 70 -5.74 3.36 1.68
N GLN A 71 -5.60 2.69 2.82
CA GLN A 71 -6.37 1.49 3.14
C GLN A 71 -7.88 1.71 3.19
N ALA A 72 -8.34 2.85 3.68
CA ALA A 72 -9.75 3.17 3.81
C ALA A 72 -10.33 3.94 2.61
N LEU A 73 -9.62 4.00 1.49
CA LEU A 73 -10.11 4.62 0.27
C LEU A 73 -10.96 3.63 -0.52
N LYS A 74 -12.17 4.01 -0.91
CA LYS A 74 -13.08 3.20 -1.71
C LYS A 74 -12.80 3.35 -3.20
N GLU A 75 -12.61 4.57 -3.65
CA GLU A 75 -12.41 4.90 -5.05
C GLU A 75 -10.92 5.01 -5.42
N HIS A 76 -10.65 5.00 -6.72
CA HIS A 76 -9.31 5.17 -7.25
C HIS A 76 -9.09 6.63 -7.64
N ILE A 77 -8.13 7.26 -6.98
CA ILE A 77 -7.68 8.60 -7.35
C ILE A 77 -6.43 8.46 -8.21
N THR A 78 -6.32 9.25 -9.26
CA THR A 78 -5.24 9.18 -10.26
C THR A 78 -4.36 10.42 -10.26
N GLY A 79 -3.10 10.25 -10.61
CA GLY A 79 -2.11 11.33 -10.76
C GLY A 79 -0.87 10.82 -11.48
N THR A 80 0.07 11.69 -11.75
CA THR A 80 1.38 11.34 -12.34
C THR A 80 2.49 11.21 -11.30
N ASN A 81 2.30 11.84 -10.14
CA ASN A 81 3.25 11.84 -9.03
C ASN A 81 2.57 11.42 -7.74
N ARG A 82 3.20 10.52 -7.00
CA ARG A 82 2.64 9.91 -5.80
C ARG A 82 3.71 9.78 -4.72
N MET A 83 3.36 10.12 -3.50
CA MET A 83 4.14 9.78 -2.30
C MET A 83 3.19 9.22 -1.25
N ILE A 84 3.53 8.09 -0.65
CA ILE A 84 2.71 7.44 0.37
C ILE A 84 3.60 7.04 1.54
N ILE A 85 3.10 7.28 2.74
CA ILE A 85 3.62 6.73 3.99
C ILE A 85 2.49 5.92 4.61
N ASN A 86 2.74 4.64 4.84
CA ASN A 86 1.80 3.75 5.50
C ASN A 86 2.39 3.30 6.82
N THR A 87 1.62 3.37 7.88
CA THR A 87 2.01 2.84 9.17
C THR A 87 0.92 1.91 9.70
N GLU A 88 1.35 0.80 10.27
CA GLU A 88 0.43 -0.19 10.85
C GLU A 88 1.04 -0.80 12.11
N THR A 89 0.30 -0.74 13.21
CA THR A 89 0.65 -1.38 14.48
C THR A 89 -0.20 -2.61 14.66
N VAL A 90 0.44 -3.77 14.83
CA VAL A 90 -0.25 -5.05 15.03
C VAL A 90 0.04 -5.57 16.43
N ILE A 91 -1.03 -5.92 17.15
CA ILE A 91 -1.02 -6.50 18.48
C ILE A 91 -1.48 -7.95 18.37
N PHE A 92 -0.56 -8.88 18.54
CA PHE A 92 -0.86 -10.31 18.59
C PHE A 92 -1.30 -10.68 20.00
N THR A 93 -2.57 -11.05 20.14
CA THR A 93 -3.13 -11.43 21.43
C THR A 93 -2.75 -12.87 21.80
N PRO A 94 -2.71 -13.22 23.09
CA PRO A 94 -2.49 -14.59 23.53
C PRO A 94 -3.73 -15.48 23.39
N TYR A 95 -4.88 -14.91 23.05
CA TYR A 95 -6.15 -15.63 22.97
C TYR A 95 -6.25 -16.44 21.68
N GLN A 96 -6.64 -17.70 21.82
CA GLN A 96 -6.82 -18.63 20.70
C GLN A 96 -8.15 -19.40 20.82
N PRO A 97 -9.31 -18.71 20.80
CA PRO A 97 -10.59 -19.39 20.90
C PRO A 97 -10.80 -20.29 19.67
N LEU A 98 -11.21 -21.54 19.89
CA LEU A 98 -11.48 -22.52 18.84
C LEU A 98 -10.32 -22.71 17.83
N GLY A 99 -9.06 -22.41 18.23
CA GLY A 99 -7.90 -22.51 17.35
C GLY A 99 -7.67 -21.28 16.46
N PHE A 100 -8.48 -20.22 16.60
CA PHE A 100 -8.26 -18.95 15.89
C PHE A 100 -7.27 -18.06 16.64
N ARG A 101 -6.20 -17.68 15.99
CA ARG A 101 -5.31 -16.62 16.47
C ARG A 101 -5.90 -15.26 16.13
N ILE A 102 -6.01 -14.41 17.15
CA ILE A 102 -6.56 -13.07 17.02
C ILE A 102 -5.41 -12.06 17.05
N ALA A 103 -5.36 -11.18 16.05
CA ALA A 103 -4.50 -10.02 16.06
C ALA A 103 -5.35 -8.76 15.84
N LEU A 104 -5.14 -7.76 16.70
CA LEU A 104 -5.71 -6.43 16.54
C LEU A 104 -4.72 -5.57 15.76
N PHE A 105 -5.21 -4.66 14.93
CA PHE A 105 -4.33 -3.71 14.26
C PHE A 105 -4.97 -2.33 14.16
N GLY A 106 -4.10 -1.32 14.19
CA GLY A 106 -4.44 0.06 13.85
C GLY A 106 -3.54 0.52 12.73
N PHE A 107 -4.06 1.33 11.82
CA PHE A 107 -3.30 1.87 10.70
C PHE A 107 -3.55 3.37 10.53
N ALA A 108 -2.55 4.04 9.98
CA ALA A 108 -2.64 5.39 9.46
C ALA A 108 -1.81 5.49 8.19
N ASP A 109 -2.43 6.02 7.14
CA ASP A 109 -1.82 6.22 5.83
C ASP A 109 -1.85 7.71 5.49
N PHE A 110 -0.76 8.20 4.92
CA PHE A 110 -0.61 9.58 4.46
C PHE A 110 -0.14 9.55 3.02
N GLY A 111 -0.78 10.33 2.15
CA GLY A 111 -0.46 10.35 0.74
C GLY A 111 -0.54 11.73 0.13
N LEU A 112 0.37 12.00 -0.82
CA LEU A 112 0.33 13.10 -1.75
C LEU A 112 0.16 12.54 -3.14
N LEU A 113 -0.81 13.03 -3.88
CA LEU A 113 -1.08 12.60 -5.26
C LEU A 113 -1.52 13.78 -6.10
N GLY A 114 -1.01 13.84 -7.30
CA GLY A 114 -1.41 14.86 -8.26
C GLY A 114 -0.56 14.86 -9.51
N TYR A 115 -0.66 15.95 -10.25
CA TYR A 115 -0.02 16.12 -11.55
C TYR A 115 1.16 17.10 -11.52
N SER A 116 1.39 17.79 -10.38
CA SER A 116 2.50 18.73 -10.23
C SER A 116 3.84 17.98 -10.12
N PRO A 117 4.89 18.40 -10.84
CA PRO A 117 6.24 17.85 -10.65
C PRO A 117 6.77 18.04 -9.24
N ASN A 118 6.36 19.11 -8.56
CA ASN A 118 6.64 19.30 -7.14
C ASN A 118 5.60 18.56 -6.32
N ILE A 119 6.03 17.44 -5.66
CA ILE A 119 5.15 16.56 -4.91
C ILE A 119 4.38 17.30 -3.79
N PHE A 120 4.99 18.30 -3.16
CA PHE A 120 4.38 19.05 -2.06
C PHE A 120 3.31 20.06 -2.51
N LYS A 121 3.16 20.29 -3.82
CA LYS A 121 2.05 21.07 -4.40
C LYS A 121 0.85 20.24 -4.77
N ASN A 122 0.96 18.92 -4.61
CA ASN A 122 -0.12 17.97 -4.90
C ASN A 122 -1.10 17.88 -3.72
N GLU A 123 -2.25 17.29 -3.97
CA GLU A 123 -3.32 17.15 -2.99
C GLU A 123 -2.93 16.15 -1.90
N PHE A 124 -3.24 16.49 -0.65
CA PHE A 124 -2.99 15.65 0.51
C PHE A 124 -4.20 14.77 0.81
N TYR A 125 -3.93 13.50 1.07
CA TYR A 125 -4.89 12.48 1.43
C TYR A 125 -4.41 11.73 2.66
N THR A 126 -5.34 11.34 3.53
CA THR A 126 -5.01 10.51 4.69
C THR A 126 -6.09 9.46 4.91
N SER A 127 -5.71 8.34 5.49
CA SER A 127 -6.66 7.35 5.99
C SER A 127 -6.18 6.77 7.31
N PHE A 128 -7.12 6.40 8.16
CA PHE A 128 -6.83 5.76 9.43
C PHE A 128 -7.95 4.81 9.82
N GLY A 129 -7.63 3.86 10.66
CA GLY A 129 -8.63 2.91 11.12
C GLY A 129 -8.05 1.84 12.03
N LEU A 130 -8.95 0.93 12.38
CA LEU A 130 -8.70 -0.21 13.26
C LEU A 130 -9.26 -1.48 12.64
N GLY A 131 -8.75 -2.62 13.06
CA GLY A 131 -9.31 -3.88 12.61
C GLY A 131 -8.84 -5.08 13.41
N VAL A 132 -9.40 -6.21 13.02
CA VAL A 132 -9.12 -7.52 13.60
C VAL A 132 -8.72 -8.48 12.50
N ARG A 133 -7.67 -9.26 12.73
CA ARG A 133 -7.25 -10.37 11.89
C ARG A 133 -7.46 -11.68 12.62
N LEU A 134 -8.14 -12.61 11.96
CA LEU A 134 -8.43 -13.95 12.45
C LEU A 134 -7.71 -14.95 11.56
N ARG A 135 -6.87 -15.78 12.14
CA ARG A 135 -6.17 -16.85 11.44
C ARG A 135 -6.33 -18.17 12.19
N ASN A 136 -6.78 -19.18 11.48
CA ASN A 136 -6.82 -20.53 11.99
C ASN A 136 -5.69 -21.34 11.31
N GLU A 137 -4.81 -21.96 12.11
CA GLU A 137 -3.69 -22.74 11.59
C GLU A 137 -4.09 -24.18 11.21
N ARG A 138 -5.24 -24.64 11.70
CA ARG A 138 -5.77 -26.00 11.43
C ARG A 138 -6.66 -26.03 10.18
N LEU A 139 -7.19 -24.89 9.78
CA LEU A 139 -8.06 -24.77 8.61
C LEU A 139 -7.27 -24.15 7.46
N VAL A 140 -7.52 -24.62 6.24
CA VAL A 140 -6.88 -24.14 5.01
C VAL A 140 -7.37 -22.73 4.63
N PHE A 141 -8.06 -22.03 5.53
CA PHE A 141 -8.53 -20.68 5.27
C PHE A 141 -7.43 -19.63 5.36
N ASN A 142 -7.47 -18.70 4.42
CA ASN A 142 -6.67 -17.49 4.49
C ASN A 142 -7.05 -16.66 5.72
N THR A 143 -6.15 -15.76 6.13
CA THR A 143 -6.44 -14.81 7.20
C THR A 143 -7.66 -13.97 6.85
N ILE A 144 -8.67 -13.99 7.69
CA ILE A 144 -9.84 -13.10 7.57
C ILE A 144 -9.50 -11.80 8.27
N GLN A 145 -9.68 -10.68 7.58
CA GLN A 145 -9.49 -9.34 8.12
C GLN A 145 -10.81 -8.58 8.11
N ILE A 146 -11.17 -8.04 9.26
CA ILE A 146 -12.30 -7.11 9.44
C ILE A 146 -11.71 -5.76 9.78
N ARG A 147 -12.08 -4.71 9.06
CA ARG A 147 -11.52 -3.37 9.19
C ARG A 147 -12.61 -2.32 9.23
N LEU A 148 -12.43 -1.33 10.10
CA LEU A 148 -13.12 -0.06 10.13
C LEU A 148 -12.14 1.05 9.79
N GLY A 149 -12.48 1.94 8.88
CA GLY A 149 -11.58 3.00 8.48
C GLY A 149 -12.27 4.22 7.87
N LEU A 150 -11.58 5.33 7.94
CA LEU A 150 -11.98 6.61 7.37
C LEU A 150 -10.87 7.12 6.46
N ALA A 151 -11.24 7.68 5.32
CA ALA A 151 -10.35 8.40 4.43
C ALA A 151 -10.76 9.87 4.36
N LEU A 152 -9.77 10.76 4.38
CA LEU A 152 -9.94 12.19 4.31
C LEU A 152 -9.05 12.76 3.19
N GLY A 153 -9.55 13.78 2.51
CA GLY A 153 -8.85 14.45 1.42
C GLY A 153 -9.76 15.47 0.73
N LYS A 154 -9.51 15.72 -0.55
CA LYS A 154 -10.28 16.70 -1.31
C LYS A 154 -11.76 16.32 -1.37
N PRO A 155 -12.68 17.24 -0.97
CA PRO A 155 -14.12 16.99 -1.02
C PRO A 155 -14.58 16.58 -2.44
N GLY A 156 -15.44 15.57 -2.52
CA GLY A 156 -15.97 15.04 -3.79
C GLY A 156 -15.05 14.06 -4.53
N LEU A 157 -13.79 13.89 -4.08
CA LEU A 157 -12.86 12.91 -4.65
C LEU A 157 -12.54 11.75 -3.70
N VAL A 158 -12.94 11.85 -2.44
CA VAL A 158 -12.64 10.83 -1.43
C VAL A 158 -13.94 10.26 -0.90
N GLU A 159 -14.13 8.97 -1.13
CA GLU A 159 -15.17 8.18 -0.50
C GLU A 159 -14.50 7.18 0.46
N SER A 160 -14.94 7.18 1.71
CA SER A 160 -14.42 6.27 2.74
C SER A 160 -15.01 4.88 2.59
N ASP A 161 -14.16 3.87 2.56
CA ASP A 161 -14.51 2.47 2.74
C ASP A 161 -14.57 2.17 4.25
N PHE A 162 -15.70 2.55 4.85
CA PHE A 162 -15.87 2.54 6.30
C PHE A 162 -15.76 1.16 6.91
N PHE A 163 -16.30 0.13 6.24
CA PHE A 163 -16.29 -1.24 6.72
C PHE A 163 -15.90 -2.20 5.59
N ARG A 164 -14.89 -3.04 5.85
CA ARG A 164 -14.46 -4.04 4.88
C ARG A 164 -14.12 -5.37 5.55
N ILE A 165 -14.60 -6.45 4.95
CA ILE A 165 -14.13 -7.80 5.24
C ILE A 165 -13.31 -8.26 4.04
N SER A 166 -12.11 -8.75 4.29
CA SER A 166 -11.22 -9.27 3.25
C SER A 166 -10.42 -10.47 3.75
N ASN A 167 -9.99 -11.29 2.83
CA ASN A 167 -9.07 -12.41 3.07
C ASN A 167 -7.62 -12.08 2.73
N SER A 168 -7.36 -10.87 2.24
CA SER A 168 -6.01 -10.37 1.94
C SER A 168 -5.53 -9.43 3.05
N THR A 169 -4.29 -9.62 3.49
CA THR A 169 -3.64 -8.72 4.42
C THR A 169 -2.49 -8.02 3.71
N ARG A 170 -2.30 -6.73 3.99
CA ARG A 170 -1.13 -5.97 3.51
C ARG A 170 0.19 -6.62 3.95
N LEU A 171 0.17 -7.37 5.05
CA LEU A 171 1.31 -8.11 5.56
C LEU A 171 1.82 -9.20 4.61
N GLU A 172 0.98 -9.70 3.68
CA GLU A 172 1.44 -10.64 2.65
C GLU A 172 2.47 -10.01 1.71
N GLN A 173 2.43 -8.70 1.52
CA GLN A 173 3.44 -7.97 0.74
C GLN A 173 4.81 -7.95 1.42
N TYR A 174 4.88 -8.17 2.73
CA TYR A 174 6.14 -8.29 3.48
C TYR A 174 6.71 -9.72 3.48
N ARG A 175 6.04 -10.69 2.86
CA ARG A 175 6.61 -12.01 2.63
C ARG A 175 7.64 -11.89 1.51
N TYR A 176 8.90 -12.07 1.86
CA TYR A 176 9.95 -12.28 0.87
C TYR A 176 9.66 -13.60 0.16
N ARG A 177 9.10 -13.52 -1.03
CA ARG A 177 9.13 -14.62 -2.00
C ARG A 177 10.22 -14.25 -2.99
N PRO A 178 11.34 -14.98 -3.05
CA PRO A 178 12.27 -14.81 -4.15
C PRO A 178 11.49 -15.15 -5.42
N THR A 179 11.12 -14.14 -6.17
CA THR A 179 10.63 -14.34 -7.54
C THR A 179 11.82 -14.79 -8.37
N ARG A 180 11.65 -15.85 -9.17
CA ARG A 180 12.64 -16.17 -10.21
C ARG A 180 12.79 -14.92 -11.08
N PRO A 181 14.02 -14.52 -11.44
CA PRO A 181 14.20 -13.45 -12.41
C PRO A 181 13.41 -13.83 -13.66
N GLU A 182 12.50 -12.96 -14.09
CA GLU A 182 11.83 -13.12 -15.37
C GLU A 182 12.91 -13.06 -16.45
N ILE A 183 13.04 -14.15 -17.18
CA ILE A 183 13.85 -14.16 -18.39
C ILE A 183 13.07 -13.29 -19.38
N VAL A 184 13.59 -12.11 -19.68
CA VAL A 184 13.05 -11.28 -20.77
C VAL A 184 13.30 -12.06 -22.05
N GLY A 185 12.24 -12.71 -22.57
CA GLY A 185 12.30 -13.35 -23.88
C GLY A 185 12.46 -12.26 -24.93
N PHE A 186 13.58 -12.31 -25.65
CA PHE A 186 13.72 -11.56 -26.88
C PHE A 186 12.94 -12.35 -27.95
N GLU A 187 11.76 -11.87 -28.33
CA GLU A 187 11.12 -12.17 -29.61
C GLU A 187 11.39 -11.04 -30.59
#